data_d1689711698744d38f659c923c0fa9cc
#
_entry.id   d1689711698744d38f659c923c0fa9cc
#
_cell.length_a   1.000
_cell.length_b   1.000
_cell.length_c   1.000
_cell.angle_alpha   90.00
_cell.angle_beta   90.00
_cell.angle_gamma   90.00
#
_symmetry.space_group_name_H-M   'P 1'
#
loop_
_entity.id
_entity.type
_entity.pdbx_description
1 polymer ?
#
loop_
_entity_poly.entity_id
_entity_poly.type
_entity_poly.pdbx_seq_one_letter_code
_entity_poly.pdbx_strand_id
1 'polypeptide(L)'
;MYYAFMSFSTPELSLEDMCGVAKEFGYDGIEPRMDADHHHGIEMATSSTERKSLKQTAEDNHIALACLATSLKYADPQKTQVTIEETHGRIDLACDLGISTMRIFGGALPGGLSREQAILTVSHALKEVADHAEEKGVTVCLETHDDWCNPSDVAEVMKRVDHPSIAVNWDIMHPVRMGHTTMSDAYQVLKPWIKHIHLHDGLGKTGERTSLTPIGEGDIDHACALNHLISDQYTGFLSGEWIKWESWKIHLPRELATLKQYEQGIINP
;
A
#
# COMPACT_ATOMS: atom_id res chain seq x y z
N MET A 1 13.36 -0.69 -9.40
CA MET A 1 12.10 -0.47 -8.65
C MET A 1 11.15 0.33 -9.52
N TYR A 2 9.84 0.31 -9.25
CA TYR A 2 8.85 1.10 -9.95
C TYR A 2 8.23 2.11 -8.99
N TYR A 3 7.86 3.28 -9.49
CA TYR A 3 7.27 4.34 -8.69
C TYR A 3 5.82 4.57 -9.07
N ALA A 4 4.94 4.60 -8.07
CA ALA A 4 3.52 4.90 -8.23
C ALA A 4 3.09 6.02 -7.28
N PHE A 5 1.89 6.54 -7.48
CA PHE A 5 1.23 7.41 -6.52
C PHE A 5 -0.20 6.96 -6.27
N MET A 6 -0.66 7.12 -5.04
CA MET A 6 -2.06 6.86 -4.70
C MET A 6 -2.98 7.96 -5.22
N SER A 7 -4.19 7.58 -5.61
CA SER A 7 -5.21 8.49 -6.11
C SER A 7 -5.64 9.58 -5.11
N PHE A 8 -5.18 9.53 -3.85
CA PHE A 8 -5.30 10.65 -2.91
C PHE A 8 -4.66 11.95 -3.40
N SER A 9 -3.64 11.86 -4.23
CA SER A 9 -2.99 13.04 -4.82
C SER A 9 -3.89 13.73 -5.86
N THR A 10 -4.74 12.97 -6.54
CA THR A 10 -5.53 13.42 -7.70
C THR A 10 -6.99 12.94 -7.62
N PRO A 11 -7.70 13.13 -6.49
CA PRO A 11 -9.01 12.50 -6.26
C PRO A 11 -10.09 12.95 -7.25
N GLU A 12 -9.92 14.14 -7.84
CA GLU A 12 -10.84 14.74 -8.81
C GLU A 12 -10.61 14.29 -10.26
N LEU A 13 -9.54 13.55 -10.54
CA LEU A 13 -9.19 13.16 -11.90
C LEU A 13 -9.81 11.80 -12.28
N SER A 14 -10.20 11.67 -13.55
CA SER A 14 -10.50 10.36 -14.15
C SER A 14 -9.24 9.48 -14.21
N LEU A 15 -9.40 8.16 -14.38
CA LEU A 15 -8.25 7.27 -14.54
C LEU A 15 -7.40 7.65 -15.77
N GLU A 16 -8.03 8.08 -16.86
CA GLU A 16 -7.32 8.54 -18.07
C GLU A 16 -6.46 9.76 -17.79
N ASP A 17 -7.02 10.76 -17.09
CA ASP A 17 -6.27 11.96 -16.70
C ASP A 17 -5.13 11.62 -15.73
N MET A 18 -5.35 10.70 -14.78
CA MET A 18 -4.31 10.21 -13.87
C MET A 18 -3.17 9.52 -14.66
N CYS A 19 -3.49 8.73 -15.68
CA CYS A 19 -2.48 8.14 -16.56
C CYS A 19 -1.69 9.22 -17.31
N GLY A 20 -2.36 10.28 -17.76
CA GLY A 20 -1.70 11.45 -18.35
C GLY A 20 -0.70 12.10 -17.40
N VAL A 21 -1.11 12.33 -16.15
CA VAL A 21 -0.25 12.86 -15.06
C VAL A 21 0.94 11.92 -14.77
N ALA A 22 0.69 10.62 -14.66
CA ALA A 22 1.76 9.63 -14.43
C ALA A 22 2.81 9.68 -15.54
N LYS A 23 2.39 9.72 -16.79
CA LYS A 23 3.29 9.85 -17.97
C LYS A 23 4.07 11.16 -17.97
N GLU A 24 3.38 12.29 -17.71
CA GLU A 24 4.00 13.61 -17.69
C GLU A 24 5.15 13.68 -16.69
N PHE A 25 4.95 13.13 -15.48
CA PHE A 25 5.96 13.21 -14.43
C PHE A 25 6.92 12.01 -14.39
N GLY A 26 6.62 10.93 -15.11
CA GLY A 26 7.50 9.76 -15.23
C GLY A 26 7.31 8.74 -14.09
N TYR A 27 6.08 8.63 -13.59
CA TYR A 27 5.65 7.53 -12.74
C TYR A 27 5.34 6.29 -13.59
N ASP A 28 5.58 5.10 -13.01
CA ASP A 28 5.34 3.81 -13.67
C ASP A 28 3.93 3.28 -13.41
N GLY A 29 3.26 3.77 -12.37
CA GLY A 29 1.96 3.28 -11.96
C GLY A 29 1.12 4.25 -11.14
N ILE A 30 -0.13 3.84 -10.95
CA ILE A 30 -1.13 4.50 -10.11
C ILE A 30 -1.69 3.47 -9.12
N GLU A 31 -1.93 3.88 -7.90
CA GLU A 31 -2.63 3.09 -6.90
C GLU A 31 -4.03 3.67 -6.64
N PRO A 32 -5.07 3.07 -7.22
CA PRO A 32 -6.44 3.51 -6.98
C PRO A 32 -6.88 3.19 -5.55
N ARG A 33 -7.42 4.20 -4.87
CA ARG A 33 -8.00 4.09 -3.53
C ARG A 33 -9.51 3.95 -3.63
N MET A 34 -10.01 2.77 -3.28
CA MET A 34 -11.45 2.49 -3.21
C MET A 34 -12.10 3.10 -1.96
N ASP A 35 -13.43 3.18 -1.98
CA ASP A 35 -14.24 3.61 -0.83
C ASP A 35 -13.87 5.04 -0.35
N ALA A 36 -13.41 5.91 -1.26
CA ALA A 36 -12.92 7.26 -0.96
C ALA A 36 -13.54 8.36 -1.84
N ASP A 37 -14.55 8.02 -2.64
CA ASP A 37 -15.26 8.93 -3.55
C ASP A 37 -14.31 9.63 -4.56
N HIS A 38 -13.29 8.90 -5.04
CA HIS A 38 -12.39 9.39 -6.06
C HIS A 38 -12.95 9.15 -7.47
N HIS A 39 -12.60 10.02 -8.43
CA HIS A 39 -13.20 10.01 -9.76
C HIS A 39 -12.57 9.00 -10.74
N HIS A 40 -11.61 8.17 -10.33
CA HIS A 40 -11.01 7.13 -11.19
C HIS A 40 -11.99 6.02 -11.61
N GLY A 41 -13.15 5.90 -10.97
CA GLY A 41 -14.20 4.96 -11.34
C GLY A 41 -13.98 3.50 -10.94
N ILE A 42 -12.92 3.18 -10.17
CA ILE A 42 -12.63 1.83 -9.68
C ILE A 42 -13.30 1.64 -8.31
N GLU A 43 -14.47 1.01 -8.30
CA GLU A 43 -15.27 0.74 -7.11
C GLU A 43 -15.98 -0.62 -7.24
N MET A 44 -16.53 -1.15 -6.14
CA MET A 44 -17.27 -2.42 -6.18
C MET A 44 -18.48 -2.40 -7.12
N ALA A 45 -19.12 -1.24 -7.27
CA ALA A 45 -20.29 -1.06 -8.14
C ALA A 45 -19.93 -1.01 -9.64
N THR A 46 -18.66 -0.91 -9.98
CA THR A 46 -18.18 -0.83 -11.38
C THR A 46 -18.55 -2.11 -12.13
N SER A 47 -19.29 -1.97 -13.22
CA SER A 47 -19.73 -3.10 -14.05
C SER A 47 -18.55 -3.81 -14.75
N SER A 48 -18.75 -5.05 -15.14
CA SER A 48 -17.71 -5.83 -15.84
C SER A 48 -17.26 -5.18 -17.16
N THR A 49 -18.12 -4.45 -17.84
CA THR A 49 -17.78 -3.69 -19.05
C THR A 49 -16.88 -2.49 -18.72
N GLU A 50 -17.22 -1.75 -17.67
CA GLU A 50 -16.43 -0.62 -17.22
C GLU A 50 -15.05 -1.07 -16.67
N ARG A 51 -14.97 -2.19 -15.92
CA ARG A 51 -13.70 -2.78 -15.48
C ARG A 51 -12.76 -3.05 -16.65
N LYS A 52 -13.29 -3.65 -17.74
CA LYS A 52 -12.50 -3.89 -18.96
C LYS A 52 -12.04 -2.59 -19.62
N SER A 53 -12.89 -1.57 -19.65
CA SER A 53 -12.53 -0.26 -20.21
C SER A 53 -11.45 0.43 -19.37
N LEU A 54 -11.56 0.41 -18.04
CA LEU A 54 -10.57 0.98 -17.14
C LEU A 54 -9.21 0.27 -17.26
N LYS A 55 -9.23 -1.07 -17.31
CA LYS A 55 -8.01 -1.85 -17.57
C LYS A 55 -7.37 -1.45 -18.90
N GLN A 56 -8.16 -1.39 -19.97
CA GLN A 56 -7.67 -1.02 -21.30
C GLN A 56 -7.09 0.42 -21.30
N THR A 57 -7.74 1.36 -20.59
CA THR A 57 -7.22 2.73 -20.44
C THR A 57 -5.82 2.74 -19.83
N ALA A 58 -5.57 1.97 -18.77
CA ALA A 58 -4.25 1.87 -18.15
C ALA A 58 -3.22 1.23 -19.10
N GLU A 59 -3.60 0.12 -19.77
CA GLU A 59 -2.76 -0.59 -20.73
C GLU A 59 -2.37 0.28 -21.94
N ASP A 60 -3.32 0.99 -22.54
CA ASP A 60 -3.09 1.89 -23.68
C ASP A 60 -2.17 3.06 -23.33
N ASN A 61 -2.20 3.46 -22.08
CA ASN A 61 -1.30 4.48 -21.54
C ASN A 61 0.05 3.94 -21.06
N HIS A 62 0.25 2.63 -21.04
CA HIS A 62 1.45 1.97 -20.47
C HIS A 62 1.70 2.34 -19.01
N ILE A 63 0.65 2.55 -18.23
CA ILE A 63 0.69 2.84 -16.81
C ILE A 63 0.11 1.65 -16.05
N ALA A 64 0.85 1.12 -15.08
CA ALA A 64 0.38 0.02 -14.27
C ALA A 64 -0.66 0.49 -13.23
N LEU A 65 -1.68 -0.33 -12.97
CA LEU A 65 -2.46 -0.22 -11.74
C LEU A 65 -1.70 -1.00 -10.66
N ALA A 66 -0.91 -0.27 -9.85
CA ALA A 66 0.14 -0.84 -9.01
C ALA A 66 -0.40 -1.68 -7.84
N CYS A 67 -1.46 -1.21 -7.21
CA CYS A 67 -2.11 -1.86 -6.07
C CYS A 67 -3.55 -1.35 -5.95
N LEU A 68 -4.47 -2.22 -5.53
CA LEU A 68 -5.83 -1.81 -5.16
C LEU A 68 -5.88 -1.48 -3.67
N ALA A 69 -5.93 -0.20 -3.32
CA ALA A 69 -5.99 0.23 -1.93
C ALA A 69 -7.43 0.19 -1.40
N THR A 70 -7.73 -0.68 -0.43
CA THR A 70 -9.08 -0.89 0.11
C THR A 70 -9.28 -0.25 1.48
N SER A 71 -10.54 -0.22 1.97
CA SER A 71 -10.89 0.17 3.35
C SER A 71 -11.07 -1.01 4.30
N LEU A 72 -10.79 -2.24 3.87
CA LEU A 72 -10.98 -3.45 4.67
C LEU A 72 -10.16 -3.42 5.95
N LYS A 73 -10.78 -3.79 7.08
CA LYS A 73 -10.15 -3.85 8.39
C LYS A 73 -10.45 -5.21 9.04
N TYR A 74 -9.40 -5.88 9.49
CA TYR A 74 -9.44 -7.30 9.83
C TYR A 74 -9.49 -7.61 11.33
N ALA A 75 -9.15 -6.66 12.22
CA ALA A 75 -8.99 -6.93 13.64
C ALA A 75 -10.30 -7.15 14.42
N ASP A 76 -11.46 -6.77 13.88
CA ASP A 76 -12.74 -6.89 14.57
C ASP A 76 -13.33 -8.32 14.41
N PRO A 77 -13.33 -9.15 15.46
CA PRO A 77 -13.83 -10.53 15.36
C PRO A 77 -15.35 -10.59 15.06
N GLN A 78 -16.11 -9.52 15.34
CA GLN A 78 -17.54 -9.47 15.04
C GLN A 78 -17.81 -9.23 13.55
N LYS A 79 -16.81 -8.73 12.80
CA LYS A 79 -16.89 -8.44 11.37
C LYS A 79 -16.15 -9.43 10.49
N THR A 80 -15.47 -10.43 11.08
CA THR A 80 -14.61 -11.36 10.33
C THR A 80 -15.30 -11.95 9.11
N GLN A 81 -16.52 -12.49 9.26
CA GLN A 81 -17.24 -13.11 8.15
C GLN A 81 -17.56 -12.12 7.02
N VAL A 82 -18.05 -10.94 7.36
CA VAL A 82 -18.37 -9.88 6.38
C VAL A 82 -17.08 -9.41 5.69
N THR A 83 -15.99 -9.24 6.45
CA THR A 83 -14.69 -8.85 5.90
C THR A 83 -14.17 -9.88 4.90
N ILE A 84 -14.29 -11.18 5.19
CA ILE A 84 -13.92 -12.26 4.27
C ILE A 84 -14.72 -12.17 2.96
N GLU A 85 -16.06 -12.06 3.06
CA GLU A 85 -16.95 -11.95 1.90
C GLU A 85 -16.64 -10.72 1.05
N GLU A 86 -16.44 -9.57 1.68
CA GLU A 86 -16.05 -8.34 1.01
C GLU A 86 -14.67 -8.44 0.35
N THR A 87 -13.74 -9.18 0.96
CA THR A 87 -12.40 -9.38 0.41
C THR A 87 -12.45 -10.21 -0.87
N HIS A 88 -13.24 -11.27 -0.92
CA HIS A 88 -13.43 -12.06 -2.14
C HIS A 88 -13.88 -11.19 -3.32
N GLY A 89 -14.88 -10.33 -3.11
CA GLY A 89 -15.33 -9.41 -4.16
C GLY A 89 -14.26 -8.43 -4.64
N ARG A 90 -13.40 -7.95 -3.73
CA ARG A 90 -12.31 -7.03 -4.08
C ARG A 90 -11.14 -7.74 -4.76
N ILE A 91 -10.89 -9.01 -4.43
CA ILE A 91 -9.94 -9.87 -5.16
C ILE A 91 -10.41 -10.06 -6.61
N ASP A 92 -11.70 -10.36 -6.81
CA ASP A 92 -12.26 -10.48 -8.16
C ASP A 92 -12.17 -9.18 -8.95
N LEU A 93 -12.45 -8.03 -8.31
CA LEU A 93 -12.29 -6.71 -8.93
C LEU A 93 -10.83 -6.45 -9.33
N ALA A 94 -9.87 -6.72 -8.45
CA ALA A 94 -8.44 -6.56 -8.73
C ALA A 94 -8.02 -7.43 -9.93
N CYS A 95 -8.42 -8.69 -9.95
CA CYS A 95 -8.17 -9.62 -11.06
C CYS A 95 -8.75 -9.10 -12.39
N ASP A 96 -10.00 -8.63 -12.41
CA ASP A 96 -10.66 -8.09 -13.60
C ASP A 96 -9.92 -6.87 -14.16
N LEU A 97 -9.33 -6.05 -13.28
CA LEU A 97 -8.55 -4.87 -13.64
C LEU A 97 -7.08 -5.17 -13.97
N GLY A 98 -6.63 -6.42 -13.78
CA GLY A 98 -5.24 -6.80 -13.96
C GLY A 98 -4.31 -6.31 -12.85
N ILE A 99 -4.85 -6.01 -11.67
CA ILE A 99 -4.11 -5.59 -10.48
C ILE A 99 -3.69 -6.84 -9.69
N SER A 100 -2.40 -7.06 -9.52
CA SER A 100 -1.87 -8.23 -8.84
C SER A 100 -1.64 -8.05 -7.33
N THR A 101 -1.87 -6.86 -6.81
CA THR A 101 -1.63 -6.52 -5.39
C THR A 101 -2.82 -5.77 -4.82
N MET A 102 -3.24 -6.11 -3.62
CA MET A 102 -4.34 -5.45 -2.92
C MET A 102 -3.93 -5.13 -1.49
N ARG A 103 -4.06 -3.87 -1.06
CA ARG A 103 -3.75 -3.47 0.30
C ARG A 103 -4.99 -3.54 1.19
N ILE A 104 -4.82 -4.09 2.38
CA ILE A 104 -5.80 -4.14 3.47
C ILE A 104 -5.18 -3.61 4.77
N PHE A 105 -6.03 -3.20 5.70
CA PHE A 105 -5.63 -2.80 7.05
C PHE A 105 -5.89 -3.92 8.07
N GLY A 106 -5.06 -3.99 9.10
CA GLY A 106 -5.44 -4.67 10.32
C GLY A 106 -6.52 -3.89 11.07
N GLY A 107 -6.40 -2.56 11.08
CA GLY A 107 -7.34 -1.63 11.72
C GLY A 107 -7.10 -1.51 13.24
N ALA A 108 -7.91 -0.65 13.88
CA ALA A 108 -7.85 -0.47 15.31
C ALA A 108 -8.32 -1.72 16.07
N LEU A 109 -7.67 -2.04 17.19
CA LEU A 109 -8.08 -3.13 18.06
C LEU A 109 -9.37 -2.76 18.81
N PRO A 110 -10.43 -3.59 18.71
CA PRO A 110 -11.60 -3.41 19.54
C PRO A 110 -11.28 -3.43 21.03
N GLY A 111 -12.00 -2.64 21.82
CA GLY A 111 -11.79 -2.56 23.26
C GLY A 111 -11.93 -3.93 23.94
N GLY A 112 -10.94 -4.30 24.75
CA GLY A 112 -10.89 -5.58 25.47
C GLY A 112 -10.30 -6.75 24.68
N LEU A 113 -9.99 -6.58 23.39
CA LEU A 113 -9.29 -7.60 22.60
C LEU A 113 -7.78 -7.55 22.89
N SER A 114 -7.18 -8.66 23.27
CA SER A 114 -5.73 -8.75 23.45
C SER A 114 -5.03 -8.75 22.07
N ARG A 115 -3.76 -8.34 22.05
CA ARG A 115 -2.92 -8.40 20.83
C ARG A 115 -2.87 -9.81 20.24
N GLU A 116 -2.71 -10.81 21.07
CA GLU A 116 -2.67 -12.20 20.64
C GLU A 116 -3.99 -12.63 19.98
N GLN A 117 -5.12 -12.28 20.58
CA GLN A 117 -6.45 -12.55 19.99
C GLN A 117 -6.63 -11.82 18.65
N ALA A 118 -6.18 -10.57 18.54
CA ALA A 118 -6.22 -9.83 17.28
C ALA A 118 -5.37 -10.50 16.20
N ILE A 119 -4.15 -10.93 16.52
CA ILE A 119 -3.28 -11.68 15.61
C ILE A 119 -3.98 -12.95 15.12
N LEU A 120 -4.63 -13.71 16.02
CA LEU A 120 -5.38 -14.91 15.65
C LEU A 120 -6.56 -14.59 14.74
N THR A 121 -7.31 -13.51 15.02
CA THR A 121 -8.46 -13.07 14.22
C THR A 121 -8.03 -12.69 12.80
N VAL A 122 -7.00 -11.86 12.68
CA VAL A 122 -6.48 -11.41 11.37
C VAL A 122 -5.90 -12.59 10.60
N SER A 123 -5.12 -13.46 11.25
CA SER A 123 -4.53 -14.64 10.60
C SER A 123 -5.59 -15.62 10.10
N HIS A 124 -6.67 -15.85 10.89
CA HIS A 124 -7.78 -16.69 10.45
C HIS A 124 -8.47 -16.11 9.22
N ALA A 125 -8.86 -14.83 9.24
CA ALA A 125 -9.54 -14.21 8.13
C ALA A 125 -8.68 -14.17 6.84
N LEU A 126 -7.37 -13.96 6.96
CA LEU A 126 -6.46 -14.00 5.82
C LEU A 126 -6.29 -15.41 5.24
N LYS A 127 -6.29 -16.45 6.08
CA LYS A 127 -6.29 -17.85 5.59
C LYS A 127 -7.52 -18.17 4.74
N GLU A 128 -8.70 -17.71 5.17
CA GLU A 128 -9.95 -17.99 4.45
C GLU A 128 -10.01 -17.38 3.05
N VAL A 129 -9.22 -16.33 2.78
CA VAL A 129 -9.19 -15.67 1.46
C VAL A 129 -7.96 -16.03 0.63
N ALA A 130 -6.99 -16.73 1.20
CA ALA A 130 -5.67 -16.94 0.62
C ALA A 130 -5.71 -17.77 -0.68
N ASP A 131 -6.42 -18.91 -0.67
CA ASP A 131 -6.55 -19.78 -1.85
C ASP A 131 -7.26 -19.08 -3.01
N HIS A 132 -8.31 -18.28 -2.71
CA HIS A 132 -9.00 -17.49 -3.73
C HIS A 132 -8.09 -16.41 -4.31
N ALA A 133 -7.30 -15.74 -3.47
CA ALA A 133 -6.32 -14.77 -3.93
C ALA A 133 -5.27 -15.41 -4.85
N GLU A 134 -4.78 -16.62 -4.52
CA GLU A 134 -3.87 -17.38 -5.39
C GLU A 134 -4.52 -17.75 -6.73
N GLU A 135 -5.74 -18.28 -6.71
CA GLU A 135 -6.49 -18.63 -7.93
C GLU A 135 -6.64 -17.41 -8.86
N LYS A 136 -6.84 -16.22 -8.31
CA LYS A 136 -7.01 -14.98 -9.06
C LYS A 136 -5.69 -14.28 -9.41
N GLY A 137 -4.56 -14.77 -8.92
CA GLY A 137 -3.26 -14.14 -9.13
C GLY A 137 -3.11 -12.79 -8.40
N VAL A 138 -3.81 -12.62 -7.27
CA VAL A 138 -3.78 -11.40 -6.45
C VAL A 138 -3.07 -11.68 -5.13
N THR A 139 -2.17 -10.81 -4.73
CA THR A 139 -1.52 -10.84 -3.42
C THR A 139 -2.20 -9.85 -2.47
N VAL A 140 -2.76 -10.34 -1.38
CA VAL A 140 -3.37 -9.50 -0.32
C VAL A 140 -2.29 -9.07 0.67
N CYS A 141 -2.06 -7.76 0.76
CA CYS A 141 -1.00 -7.17 1.55
C CYS A 141 -1.55 -6.48 2.81
N LEU A 142 -1.19 -6.98 3.98
CA LEU A 142 -1.48 -6.33 5.26
C LEU A 142 -0.53 -5.16 5.45
N GLU A 143 -1.08 -3.96 5.66
CA GLU A 143 -0.29 -2.75 5.85
C GLU A 143 0.18 -2.58 7.30
N THR A 144 1.42 -2.08 7.45
CA THR A 144 1.95 -1.57 8.72
C THR A 144 1.33 -0.21 9.07
N HIS A 145 0.08 -0.22 9.53
CA HIS A 145 -0.75 0.97 9.77
C HIS A 145 -1.64 0.78 11.02
N ASP A 146 -2.30 1.81 11.51
CA ASP A 146 -3.17 1.79 12.69
C ASP A 146 -2.49 1.12 13.91
N ASP A 147 -3.16 0.18 14.56
CA ASP A 147 -2.59 -0.60 15.68
C ASP A 147 -1.62 -1.70 15.23
N TRP A 148 -1.30 -1.80 13.93
CA TRP A 148 -0.41 -2.79 13.34
C TRP A 148 0.95 -2.21 12.90
N CYS A 149 1.34 -1.06 13.48
CA CYS A 149 2.62 -0.43 13.18
C CYS A 149 3.84 -1.20 13.74
N ASN A 150 3.64 -2.15 14.68
CA ASN A 150 4.72 -2.99 15.17
C ASN A 150 5.04 -4.11 14.16
N PRO A 151 6.23 -4.12 13.54
CA PRO A 151 6.60 -5.12 12.54
C PRO A 151 6.52 -6.57 13.05
N SER A 152 6.80 -6.79 14.35
CA SER A 152 6.75 -8.13 14.92
C SER A 152 5.33 -8.72 14.95
N ASP A 153 4.31 -7.90 15.15
CA ASP A 153 2.91 -8.36 15.14
C ASP A 153 2.48 -8.75 13.73
N VAL A 154 2.86 -7.94 12.73
CA VAL A 154 2.60 -8.25 11.32
C VAL A 154 3.36 -9.51 10.88
N ALA A 155 4.63 -9.64 11.25
CA ALA A 155 5.41 -10.84 10.96
C ALA A 155 4.81 -12.10 11.61
N GLU A 156 4.24 -11.99 12.82
CA GLU A 156 3.56 -13.11 13.46
C GLU A 156 2.28 -13.52 12.70
N VAL A 157 1.52 -12.56 12.18
CA VAL A 157 0.39 -12.84 11.27
C VAL A 157 0.88 -13.59 10.03
N MET A 158 1.92 -13.09 9.36
CA MET A 158 2.48 -13.72 8.15
C MET A 158 2.93 -15.16 8.40
N LYS A 159 3.65 -15.41 9.49
CA LYS A 159 4.08 -16.76 9.89
C LYS A 159 2.91 -17.71 10.13
N ARG A 160 1.83 -17.21 10.75
CA ARG A 160 0.63 -18.02 11.03
C ARG A 160 -0.17 -18.33 9.79
N VAL A 161 -0.25 -17.39 8.86
CA VAL A 161 -0.95 -17.59 7.58
C VAL A 161 -0.14 -18.53 6.69
N ASP A 162 1.14 -18.26 6.51
CA ASP A 162 2.12 -19.04 5.73
C ASP A 162 1.59 -19.38 4.32
N HIS A 163 1.22 -18.34 3.56
CA HIS A 163 0.65 -18.50 2.23
C HIS A 163 1.25 -17.49 1.24
N PRO A 164 1.62 -17.90 -0.01
CA PRO A 164 2.33 -17.03 -0.96
C PRO A 164 1.52 -15.81 -1.43
N SER A 165 0.19 -15.91 -1.41
CA SER A 165 -0.72 -14.82 -1.82
C SER A 165 -1.10 -13.88 -0.66
N ILE A 166 -0.50 -14.07 0.53
CA ILE A 166 -0.65 -13.16 1.68
C ILE A 166 0.72 -12.57 2.01
N ALA A 167 0.78 -11.24 2.04
CA ALA A 167 2.03 -10.51 2.10
C ALA A 167 1.90 -9.22 2.93
N VAL A 168 2.91 -8.37 2.86
CA VAL A 168 2.98 -7.11 3.58
C VAL A 168 3.02 -5.94 2.61
N ASN A 169 2.18 -4.94 2.87
CA ASN A 169 2.42 -3.58 2.43
C ASN A 169 3.21 -2.86 3.52
N TRP A 170 4.48 -2.60 3.26
CA TRP A 170 5.31 -1.89 4.21
C TRP A 170 5.14 -0.38 4.02
N ASP A 171 4.31 0.24 4.87
CA ASP A 171 4.42 1.68 5.05
C ASP A 171 5.67 1.96 5.86
N ILE A 172 6.63 2.68 5.29
CA ILE A 172 7.94 2.89 5.91
C ILE A 172 7.90 3.87 7.07
N MET A 173 6.92 4.77 7.11
CA MET A 173 6.83 5.81 8.12
C MET A 173 6.25 5.30 9.44
N HIS A 174 5.14 4.59 9.38
CA HIS A 174 4.35 4.27 10.58
C HIS A 174 5.10 3.48 11.65
N PRO A 175 5.85 2.39 11.35
CA PRO A 175 6.63 1.65 12.36
C PRO A 175 7.64 2.51 13.10
N VAL A 176 8.36 3.35 12.37
CA VAL A 176 9.40 4.24 12.93
C VAL A 176 8.75 5.35 13.76
N ARG A 177 7.74 5.99 13.20
CA ARG A 177 7.08 7.13 13.81
C ARG A 177 6.31 6.79 15.08
N MET A 178 5.74 5.59 15.16
CA MET A 178 5.11 5.10 16.39
C MET A 178 6.11 4.66 17.44
N GLY A 179 7.42 4.77 17.17
CA GLY A 179 8.49 4.44 18.10
C GLY A 179 8.68 2.96 18.39
N HIS A 180 8.17 2.10 17.50
CA HIS A 180 8.27 0.66 17.68
C HIS A 180 9.62 0.11 17.28
N THR A 181 10.31 0.75 16.30
CA THR A 181 11.50 0.18 15.68
C THR A 181 12.31 1.24 14.91
N THR A 182 13.52 0.88 14.48
CA THR A 182 14.28 1.63 13.48
C THR A 182 13.85 1.23 12.07
N MET A 183 14.22 2.01 11.05
CA MET A 183 13.97 1.68 9.64
C MET A 183 14.59 0.32 9.25
N SER A 184 15.86 0.11 9.63
CA SER A 184 16.56 -1.15 9.34
C SER A 184 15.93 -2.35 10.04
N ASP A 185 15.55 -2.22 11.33
CA ASP A 185 14.94 -3.32 12.06
C ASP A 185 13.56 -3.68 11.51
N ALA A 186 12.75 -2.67 11.14
CA ALA A 186 11.47 -2.89 10.46
C ALA A 186 11.65 -3.71 9.17
N TYR A 187 12.58 -3.28 8.33
CA TYR A 187 12.90 -3.98 7.10
C TYR A 187 13.34 -5.43 7.35
N GLN A 188 14.31 -5.65 8.27
CA GLN A 188 14.83 -7.00 8.55
C GLN A 188 13.74 -7.97 9.04
N VAL A 189 12.78 -7.46 9.80
CA VAL A 189 11.65 -8.27 10.29
C VAL A 189 10.67 -8.61 9.16
N LEU A 190 10.37 -7.66 8.28
CA LEU A 190 9.30 -7.77 7.29
C LEU A 190 9.74 -8.24 5.91
N LYS A 191 11.03 -8.11 5.57
CA LYS A 191 11.56 -8.36 4.21
C LYS A 191 11.12 -9.67 3.53
N PRO A 192 10.88 -10.80 4.24
CA PRO A 192 10.44 -12.03 3.57
C PRO A 192 9.07 -11.91 2.90
N TRP A 193 8.24 -10.94 3.35
CA TRP A 193 6.85 -10.81 2.94
C TRP A 193 6.53 -9.48 2.24
N ILE A 194 7.46 -8.53 2.12
CA ILE A 194 7.21 -7.23 1.48
C ILE A 194 6.90 -7.44 0.00
N LYS A 195 5.72 -7.00 -0.45
CA LYS A 195 5.28 -7.02 -1.85
C LYS A 195 4.84 -5.65 -2.37
N HIS A 196 4.49 -4.74 -1.47
CA HIS A 196 4.14 -3.37 -1.79
C HIS A 196 4.68 -2.42 -0.73
N ILE A 197 4.89 -1.16 -1.09
CA ILE A 197 5.50 -0.18 -0.18
C ILE A 197 4.75 1.14 -0.31
N HIS A 198 4.40 1.74 0.85
CA HIS A 198 3.95 3.12 0.91
C HIS A 198 5.07 4.05 1.37
N LEU A 199 5.12 5.21 0.73
CA LEU A 199 6.09 6.27 0.97
C LEU A 199 5.40 7.58 1.28
N HIS A 200 5.77 8.19 2.35
CA HIS A 200 5.50 9.59 2.68
C HIS A 200 6.49 10.06 3.74
N ASP A 201 6.63 11.36 3.89
CA ASP A 201 7.48 11.94 4.93
C ASP A 201 6.66 12.91 5.78
N GLY A 202 7.14 13.19 6.97
CA GLY A 202 6.45 14.10 7.85
C GLY A 202 7.18 14.36 9.15
N LEU A 203 6.76 15.42 9.80
CA LEU A 203 7.23 15.83 11.11
C LEU A 203 6.14 15.59 12.15
N GLY A 204 6.54 15.21 13.37
CA GLY A 204 5.64 15.06 14.50
C GLY A 204 6.23 14.18 15.58
N LYS A 205 5.75 14.37 16.82
CA LYS A 205 6.15 13.51 17.92
C LYS A 205 5.48 12.15 17.80
N THR A 206 6.13 11.13 18.36
CA THR A 206 5.56 9.78 18.46
C THR A 206 4.13 9.81 19.00
N GLY A 207 3.19 9.20 18.25
CA GLY A 207 1.77 9.14 18.62
C GLY A 207 0.95 10.40 18.30
N GLU A 208 1.56 11.49 17.83
CA GLU A 208 0.84 12.69 17.37
C GLU A 208 0.50 12.60 15.87
N ARG A 209 -0.47 13.44 15.45
CA ARG A 209 -0.80 13.56 14.03
C ARG A 209 0.41 14.11 13.25
N THR A 210 0.76 13.46 12.16
CA THR A 210 1.84 13.88 11.27
C THR A 210 1.44 15.10 10.45
N SER A 211 2.35 16.05 10.33
CA SER A 211 2.31 17.05 9.27
C SER A 211 3.17 16.53 8.12
N LEU A 212 2.55 16.30 6.97
CA LEU A 212 3.30 15.89 5.78
C LEU A 212 4.33 16.95 5.41
N THR A 213 5.52 16.51 5.03
CA THR A 213 6.61 17.33 4.50
C THR A 213 7.12 16.71 3.19
N PRO A 214 7.85 17.46 2.37
CA PRO A 214 8.58 16.87 1.24
C PRO A 214 9.50 15.74 1.71
N ILE A 215 9.62 14.69 0.90
CA ILE A 215 10.55 13.58 1.18
C ILE A 215 11.97 14.13 1.37
N GLY A 216 12.58 13.79 2.50
CA GLY A 216 13.90 14.26 2.93
C GLY A 216 13.90 15.53 3.76
N GLU A 217 12.74 16.15 4.02
CA GLU A 217 12.58 17.28 4.93
C GLU A 217 11.90 16.89 6.26
N GLY A 218 11.44 15.64 6.39
CA GLY A 218 10.83 15.08 7.58
C GLY A 218 11.79 14.21 8.40
N ASP A 219 11.21 13.35 9.23
CA ASP A 219 11.93 12.50 10.18
C ASP A 219 12.18 11.07 9.63
N ILE A 220 11.76 10.76 8.38
CA ILE A 220 11.80 9.41 7.84
C ILE A 220 13.04 9.20 6.97
N ASP A 221 13.86 8.20 7.32
CA ASP A 221 15.08 7.86 6.58
C ASP A 221 14.78 7.04 5.31
N HIS A 222 14.31 7.72 4.27
CA HIS A 222 14.03 7.13 2.96
C HIS A 222 15.28 6.53 2.31
N ALA A 223 16.44 7.14 2.50
CA ALA A 223 17.69 6.64 1.95
C ALA A 223 18.03 5.26 2.53
N CYS A 224 17.84 5.06 3.84
CA CYS A 224 18.01 3.77 4.49
C CYS A 224 17.04 2.71 3.92
N ALA A 225 15.75 3.05 3.78
CA ALA A 225 14.76 2.14 3.20
C ALA A 225 15.13 1.74 1.76
N LEU A 226 15.43 2.71 0.91
CA LEU A 226 15.82 2.47 -0.49
C LEU A 226 17.11 1.65 -0.60
N ASN A 227 18.10 1.89 0.27
CA ASN A 227 19.33 1.11 0.28
C ASN A 227 19.08 -0.38 0.56
N HIS A 228 18.21 -0.71 1.50
CA HIS A 228 17.80 -2.10 1.76
C HIS A 228 17.11 -2.72 0.56
N LEU A 229 16.15 -2.01 -0.04
CA LEU A 229 15.38 -2.51 -1.19
C LEU A 229 16.26 -2.75 -2.42
N ILE A 230 17.19 -1.84 -2.71
CA ILE A 230 18.17 -1.98 -3.81
C ILE A 230 19.09 -3.16 -3.55
N SER A 231 19.62 -3.29 -2.33
CA SER A 231 20.54 -4.38 -1.96
C SER A 231 19.89 -5.75 -2.11
N ASP A 232 18.61 -5.88 -1.79
CA ASP A 232 17.85 -7.12 -1.91
C ASP A 232 17.11 -7.24 -3.28
N GLN A 233 17.43 -6.36 -4.24
CA GLN A 233 16.92 -6.36 -5.62
C GLN A 233 15.37 -6.35 -5.69
N TYR A 234 14.73 -5.56 -4.84
CA TYR A 234 13.27 -5.40 -4.86
C TYR A 234 12.78 -4.87 -6.21
N THR A 235 11.76 -5.52 -6.79
CA THR A 235 11.22 -5.22 -8.13
C THR A 235 9.75 -4.76 -8.10
N GLY A 236 9.19 -4.54 -6.91
CA GLY A 236 7.81 -4.07 -6.76
C GLY A 236 7.66 -2.55 -6.88
N PHE A 237 6.46 -2.09 -6.58
CA PHE A 237 6.12 -0.67 -6.56
C PHE A 237 6.39 -0.02 -5.21
N LEU A 238 6.86 1.23 -5.27
CA LEU A 238 6.90 2.18 -4.18
C LEU A 238 5.85 3.24 -4.49
N SER A 239 4.79 3.30 -3.71
CA SER A 239 3.64 4.16 -3.94
C SER A 239 3.61 5.32 -2.95
N GLY A 240 3.57 6.54 -3.46
CA GLY A 240 3.49 7.73 -2.63
C GLY A 240 2.07 7.94 -2.10
N GLU A 241 1.93 8.11 -0.77
CA GLU A 241 0.66 8.33 -0.10
C GLU A 241 0.58 9.74 0.49
N TRP A 242 0.02 10.69 -0.28
CA TRP A 242 -0.13 12.07 0.14
C TRP A 242 -1.60 12.46 0.23
N ILE A 243 -2.14 12.50 1.45
CA ILE A 243 -3.56 12.72 1.72
C ILE A 243 -3.81 14.19 2.04
N LYS A 244 -4.65 14.88 1.24
CA LYS A 244 -5.08 16.28 1.48
C LYS A 244 -3.90 17.21 1.78
N TRP A 245 -2.88 17.14 0.95
CA TRP A 245 -1.66 17.91 1.08
C TRP A 245 -1.57 19.02 0.02
N GLU A 246 -0.38 19.25 -0.53
CA GLU A 246 -0.16 20.24 -1.59
C GLU A 246 -0.82 19.84 -2.92
N SER A 247 -0.89 20.79 -3.86
CA SER A 247 -1.30 20.47 -5.23
C SER A 247 -0.43 19.36 -5.82
N TRP A 248 -1.05 18.38 -6.46
CA TRP A 248 -0.35 17.30 -7.16
C TRP A 248 0.65 17.81 -8.21
N LYS A 249 0.37 18.97 -8.83
CA LYS A 249 1.27 19.61 -9.79
C LYS A 249 2.60 20.05 -9.18
N ILE A 250 2.65 20.19 -7.86
CA ILE A 250 3.85 20.59 -7.11
C ILE A 250 4.51 19.34 -6.51
N HIS A 251 3.76 18.56 -5.72
CA HIS A 251 4.39 17.47 -4.97
C HIS A 251 4.76 16.28 -5.85
N LEU A 252 3.92 15.80 -6.77
CA LEU A 252 4.24 14.59 -7.53
C LEU A 252 5.60 14.68 -8.26
N PRO A 253 5.90 15.71 -9.06
CA PRO A 253 7.21 15.79 -9.71
C PRO A 253 8.36 15.96 -8.72
N ARG A 254 8.18 16.70 -7.62
CA ARG A 254 9.20 16.91 -6.59
C ARG A 254 9.55 15.62 -5.87
N GLU A 255 8.54 14.92 -5.36
CA GLU A 255 8.74 13.69 -4.58
C GLU A 255 9.41 12.60 -5.43
N LEU A 256 8.96 12.42 -6.67
CA LEU A 256 9.60 11.47 -7.58
C LEU A 256 11.06 11.83 -7.89
N ALA A 257 11.34 13.11 -8.11
CA ALA A 257 12.71 13.57 -8.37
C ALA A 257 13.63 13.28 -7.17
N THR A 258 13.15 13.53 -5.94
CA THR A 258 13.89 13.24 -4.70
C THR A 258 14.14 11.73 -4.54
N LEU A 259 13.14 10.88 -4.76
CA LEU A 259 13.29 9.42 -4.68
C LEU A 259 14.30 8.90 -5.72
N LYS A 260 14.20 9.36 -6.96
CA LYS A 260 15.17 8.99 -8.02
C LYS A 260 16.59 9.49 -7.72
N GLN A 261 16.74 10.64 -7.08
CA GLN A 261 18.04 11.15 -6.64
C GLN A 261 18.65 10.24 -5.56
N TYR A 262 17.88 9.81 -4.56
CA TYR A 262 18.34 8.83 -3.57
C TYR A 262 18.75 7.51 -4.22
N GLU A 263 17.90 6.97 -5.11
CA GLU A 263 18.20 5.73 -5.83
C GLU A 263 19.53 5.83 -6.61
N GLN A 264 19.73 6.92 -7.36
CA GLN A 264 20.94 7.16 -8.12
C GLN A 264 22.18 7.30 -7.23
N GLY A 265 22.07 8.00 -6.11
CA GLY A 265 23.16 8.17 -5.15
C GLY A 265 23.57 6.86 -4.46
N ILE A 266 22.64 5.91 -4.30
CA ILE A 266 22.93 4.57 -3.76
C ILE A 266 23.58 3.68 -4.81
N ILE A 267 23.12 3.72 -6.05
CA ILE A 267 23.64 2.88 -7.15
C ILE A 267 25.02 3.35 -7.61
N ASN A 268 25.27 4.66 -7.58
CA ASN A 268 26.52 5.29 -8.05
C ASN A 268 27.09 6.18 -6.93
N PRO A 269 27.63 5.60 -5.84
CA PRO A 269 28.11 6.35 -4.68
C PRO A 269 29.37 7.19 -4.95
#